data_a72b787611c345144ce5abbda3c55f43
#
_entry.id   a72b787611c345144ce5abbda3c55f43
#
_cell.length_a   1.000
_cell.length_b   1.000
_cell.length_c   1.000
_cell.angle_alpha   90.00
_cell.angle_beta   90.00
_cell.angle_gamma   90.00
#
_symmetry.space_group_name_H-M   'P 1'
#
loop_
_entity.id
_entity.type
_entity.pdbx_description
1 polymer ?
#
loop_
_entity_poly.entity_id
_entity_poly.type
_entity_poly.pdbx_seq_one_letter_code
_entity_poly.pdbx_strand_id
1 'polypeptide(L)'
;ANANRSMPFTISHAVLAPPLAKLSGDRLPIAAIAIGSMTPDLYRLFTQANSNTTHYWTSLIHPDLWIGLSFCVLWYALLRPCFYRFLGIQHELRLSSMLRFFKFSVAVILAILLGTATHLLWDGLTHADFRTLFGHTFLSQKVSLLGHDYPLHRILQIGTSALALPL
;
A
#
# COMPACT_ATOMS: atom_id res chain seq x y z
N ALA A 1 13.08 26.76 4.01
CA ALA A 1 12.87 25.84 5.15
C ALA A 1 12.63 24.44 4.55
N ASN A 2 13.65 23.57 4.62
CA ASN A 2 13.54 22.18 4.19
C ASN A 2 12.61 21.46 5.16
N ALA A 3 11.36 21.28 4.77
CA ALA A 3 10.48 20.35 5.43
C ALA A 3 11.08 18.95 5.21
N ASN A 4 11.69 18.43 6.26
CA ASN A 4 12.24 17.08 6.33
C ASN A 4 11.10 16.11 5.99
N ARG A 5 11.08 15.60 4.74
CA ARG A 5 10.09 14.66 4.25
C ARG A 5 10.39 13.31 4.90
N SER A 6 9.90 13.11 6.11
CA SER A 6 9.80 11.77 6.66
C SER A 6 8.82 11.01 5.75
N MET A 7 9.33 10.13 4.89
CA MET A 7 8.49 9.12 4.28
C MET A 7 7.92 8.29 5.43
N PRO A 8 6.61 8.30 5.67
CA PRO A 8 6.03 7.34 6.58
C PRO A 8 6.32 5.95 5.99
N PHE A 9 6.51 4.99 6.87
CA PHE A 9 6.93 3.64 6.53
C PHE A 9 5.97 3.00 5.52
N THR A 10 6.27 3.10 4.23
CA THR A 10 5.49 2.51 3.13
C THR A 10 5.17 1.03 3.36
N ILE A 11 6.10 0.31 4.00
CA ILE A 11 5.95 -1.12 4.35
C ILE A 11 4.82 -1.35 5.35
N SER A 12 4.51 -0.39 6.23
CA SER A 12 3.43 -0.54 7.22
C SER A 12 2.04 -0.71 6.59
N HIS A 13 1.83 -0.19 5.39
CA HIS A 13 0.58 -0.38 4.66
C HIS A 13 0.38 -1.83 4.19
N ALA A 14 1.47 -2.58 3.97
CA ALA A 14 1.40 -3.98 3.54
C ALA A 14 0.89 -4.92 4.64
N VAL A 15 0.88 -4.51 5.92
CA VAL A 15 0.41 -5.32 7.04
C VAL A 15 -1.06 -5.73 6.92
N LEU A 16 -1.86 -4.96 6.18
CA LEU A 16 -3.27 -5.27 5.91
C LEU A 16 -3.46 -6.37 4.85
N ALA A 17 -2.41 -6.75 4.12
CA ALA A 17 -2.54 -7.71 3.03
C ALA A 17 -2.97 -9.12 3.49
N PRO A 18 -2.39 -9.73 4.55
CA PRO A 18 -2.83 -11.04 5.03
C PRO A 18 -4.29 -11.06 5.51
N PRO A 19 -4.77 -10.15 6.38
CA PRO A 19 -6.16 -10.17 6.81
C PRO A 19 -7.13 -9.90 5.65
N LEU A 20 -6.81 -9.04 4.70
CA LEU A 20 -7.64 -8.79 3.53
C LEU A 20 -7.71 -9.99 2.59
N ALA A 21 -6.60 -10.70 2.36
CA ALA A 21 -6.60 -11.95 1.62
C ALA A 21 -7.51 -12.98 2.29
N LYS A 22 -7.41 -13.13 3.60
CA LYS A 22 -8.24 -14.06 4.37
C LYS A 22 -9.73 -13.69 4.33
N LEU A 23 -10.07 -12.42 4.43
CA LEU A 23 -11.45 -11.92 4.28
C LEU A 23 -12.01 -12.17 2.89
N SER A 24 -11.17 -12.21 1.85
CA SER A 24 -11.58 -12.57 0.49
C SER A 24 -11.76 -14.10 0.29
N GLY A 25 -11.57 -14.90 1.35
CA GLY A 25 -11.54 -16.36 1.28
C GLY A 25 -10.34 -16.89 0.50
N ASP A 26 -9.19 -16.23 0.65
CA ASP A 26 -7.93 -16.53 -0.04
C ASP A 26 -8.00 -16.48 -1.58
N ARG A 27 -9.01 -15.78 -2.10
CA ARG A 27 -9.20 -15.61 -3.54
C ARG A 27 -8.29 -14.54 -4.14
N LEU A 28 -7.88 -13.57 -3.33
CA LEU A 28 -7.00 -12.48 -3.74
C LEU A 28 -5.55 -12.78 -3.31
N PRO A 29 -4.57 -12.64 -4.24
CA PRO A 29 -3.17 -12.89 -3.93
C PRO A 29 -2.61 -11.87 -2.93
N ILE A 30 -2.10 -12.34 -1.79
CA ILE A 30 -1.52 -11.50 -0.72
C ILE A 30 -0.46 -10.53 -1.26
N ALA A 31 0.46 -11.03 -2.10
CA ALA A 31 1.52 -10.20 -2.66
C ALA A 31 0.96 -9.06 -3.53
N ALA A 32 -0.13 -9.30 -4.27
CA ALA A 32 -0.75 -8.26 -5.09
C ALA A 32 -1.48 -7.21 -4.23
N ILE A 33 -2.11 -7.61 -3.11
CA ILE A 33 -2.67 -6.67 -2.14
C ILE A 33 -1.56 -5.83 -1.51
N ALA A 34 -0.46 -6.46 -1.07
CA ALA A 34 0.69 -5.77 -0.49
C ALA A 34 1.33 -4.78 -1.48
N ILE A 35 1.55 -5.18 -2.73
CA ILE A 35 2.04 -4.30 -3.78
C ILE A 35 1.07 -3.13 -3.98
N GLY A 36 -0.23 -3.40 -4.11
CA GLY A 36 -1.24 -2.36 -4.26
C GLY A 36 -1.23 -1.36 -3.11
N SER A 37 -1.13 -1.83 -1.87
CA SER A 37 -1.08 -0.95 -0.68
C SER A 37 0.17 -0.08 -0.61
N MET A 38 1.25 -0.44 -1.30
CA MET A 38 2.47 0.36 -1.39
C MET A 38 2.52 1.24 -2.65
N THR A 39 1.69 0.96 -3.64
CA THR A 39 1.76 1.57 -4.98
C THR A 39 1.76 3.10 -4.97
N PRO A 40 0.90 3.83 -4.21
CA PRO A 40 0.93 5.29 -4.20
C PRO A 40 2.28 5.87 -3.78
N ASP A 41 2.97 5.22 -2.86
CA ASP A 41 4.29 5.64 -2.41
C ASP A 41 5.42 5.19 -3.34
N LEU A 42 5.28 4.04 -4.00
CA LEU A 42 6.31 3.50 -4.91
C LEU A 42 6.58 4.46 -6.07
N TYR A 43 5.58 5.19 -6.53
CA TYR A 43 5.76 6.22 -7.57
C TYR A 43 6.81 7.27 -7.18
N ARG A 44 6.87 7.63 -5.90
CA ARG A 44 7.82 8.62 -5.38
C ARG A 44 9.28 8.14 -5.43
N LEU A 45 9.53 6.84 -5.54
CA LEU A 45 10.88 6.30 -5.69
C LEU A 45 11.47 6.63 -7.08
N PHE A 46 10.62 6.81 -8.08
CA PHE A 46 11.04 7.04 -9.47
C PHE A 46 10.89 8.50 -9.91
N THR A 47 10.20 9.31 -9.13
CA THR A 47 9.98 10.71 -9.47
C THR A 47 10.40 11.61 -8.32
N GLN A 48 11.27 12.58 -8.62
CA GLN A 48 11.64 13.63 -7.66
C GLN A 48 10.58 14.75 -7.59
N ALA A 49 9.54 14.67 -8.43
CA ALA A 49 8.46 15.63 -8.43
C ALA A 49 7.62 15.51 -7.14
N ASN A 50 7.18 16.65 -6.63
CA ASN A 50 6.19 16.74 -5.53
C ASN A 50 4.80 16.30 -6.02
N SER A 51 4.74 15.17 -6.72
CA SER A 51 3.51 14.74 -7.34
C SER A 51 2.70 13.97 -6.32
N ASN A 52 1.66 14.61 -5.83
CA ASN A 52 0.61 13.95 -5.06
C ASN A 52 -0.32 13.13 -5.98
N THR A 53 0.05 12.98 -7.23
CA THR A 53 -0.78 12.39 -8.31
C THR A 53 -1.30 11.01 -7.96
N THR A 54 -0.54 10.22 -7.21
CA THR A 54 -0.88 8.86 -6.79
C THR A 54 -1.66 8.78 -5.47
N HIS A 55 -2.01 9.92 -4.86
CA HIS A 55 -2.71 9.98 -3.59
C HIS A 55 -4.14 10.55 -3.71
N TYR A 56 -4.68 10.58 -4.92
CA TYR A 56 -6.08 10.91 -5.18
C TYR A 56 -6.89 9.64 -5.48
N TRP A 57 -8.15 9.62 -5.15
CA TRP A 57 -9.04 8.50 -5.50
C TRP A 57 -9.17 8.30 -7.02
N THR A 58 -8.97 9.35 -7.79
CA THR A 58 -8.94 9.29 -9.26
C THR A 58 -7.72 8.57 -9.82
N SER A 59 -6.63 8.47 -9.03
CA SER A 59 -5.40 7.78 -9.46
C SER A 59 -5.50 6.25 -9.39
N LEU A 60 -6.51 5.71 -8.74
CA LEU A 60 -6.71 4.28 -8.48
C LEU A 60 -6.58 3.44 -9.77
N ILE A 61 -7.14 3.92 -10.89
CA ILE A 61 -7.05 3.26 -12.19
C ILE A 61 -5.84 3.75 -12.98
N HIS A 62 -5.56 5.04 -12.94
CA HIS A 62 -4.41 5.64 -13.62
C HIS A 62 -3.83 6.77 -12.76
N PRO A 63 -2.57 6.65 -12.29
CA PRO A 63 -1.54 5.67 -12.69
C PRO A 63 -1.42 4.43 -11.80
N ASP A 64 -2.07 4.35 -10.62
CA ASP A 64 -1.74 3.38 -9.58
C ASP A 64 -1.90 1.92 -10.02
N LEU A 65 -3.00 1.58 -10.71
CA LEU A 65 -3.18 0.22 -11.18
C LEU A 65 -2.02 -0.22 -12.12
N TRP A 66 -1.56 0.66 -13.00
CA TRP A 66 -0.49 0.33 -13.94
C TRP A 66 0.87 0.16 -13.25
N ILE A 67 1.15 0.99 -12.24
CA ILE A 67 2.33 0.86 -11.40
C ILE A 67 2.26 -0.48 -10.65
N GLY A 68 1.13 -0.75 -9.99
CA GLY A 68 0.92 -2.00 -9.26
C GLY A 68 1.05 -3.23 -10.15
N LEU A 69 0.48 -3.20 -11.37
CA LEU A 69 0.64 -4.29 -12.35
C LEU A 69 2.10 -4.50 -12.74
N SER A 70 2.85 -3.44 -12.98
CA SER A 70 4.28 -3.53 -13.32
C SER A 70 5.07 -4.20 -12.20
N PHE A 71 4.82 -3.83 -10.95
CA PHE A 71 5.45 -4.48 -9.79
C PHE A 71 4.96 -5.92 -9.58
N CYS A 72 3.70 -6.22 -9.85
CA CYS A 72 3.20 -7.60 -9.83
C CYS A 72 3.87 -8.46 -10.90
N VAL A 73 4.04 -7.96 -12.12
CA VAL A 73 4.80 -8.67 -13.18
C VAL A 73 6.23 -8.92 -12.71
N LEU A 74 6.92 -7.90 -12.20
CA LEU A 74 8.26 -8.04 -11.64
C LEU A 74 8.31 -9.10 -10.53
N TRP A 75 7.36 -9.06 -9.61
CA TRP A 75 7.28 -10.03 -8.51
C TRP A 75 7.04 -11.45 -9.02
N TYR A 76 5.98 -11.68 -9.77
CA TYR A 76 5.56 -13.03 -10.15
C TYR A 76 6.47 -13.66 -11.22
N ALA A 77 7.01 -12.86 -12.14
CA ALA A 77 7.85 -13.37 -13.23
C ALA A 77 9.33 -13.51 -12.83
N LEU A 78 9.84 -12.64 -11.97
CA LEU A 78 11.26 -12.57 -11.66
C LEU A 78 11.58 -12.82 -10.18
N LEU A 79 11.08 -11.96 -9.28
CA LEU A 79 11.53 -11.97 -7.88
C LEU A 79 11.04 -13.22 -7.14
N ARG A 80 9.76 -13.55 -7.26
CA ARG A 80 9.17 -14.72 -6.59
C ARG A 80 9.85 -16.05 -6.95
N PRO A 81 10.06 -16.42 -8.22
CA PRO A 81 10.74 -17.67 -8.54
C PRO A 81 12.20 -17.70 -8.04
N CYS A 82 12.92 -16.57 -8.10
CA CYS A 82 14.28 -16.48 -7.56
C CYS A 82 14.29 -16.66 -6.04
N PHE A 83 13.41 -15.96 -5.33
CA PHE A 83 13.31 -15.99 -3.88
C PHE A 83 12.86 -17.36 -3.35
N TYR A 84 11.86 -17.97 -3.99
CA TYR A 84 11.37 -19.31 -3.63
C TYR A 84 12.41 -20.39 -3.85
N ARG A 85 13.16 -20.29 -4.97
CA ARG A 85 14.29 -21.21 -5.23
C ARG A 85 15.38 -21.06 -4.17
N PHE A 86 15.72 -19.82 -3.79
CA PHE A 86 16.70 -19.55 -2.74
C PHE A 86 16.28 -20.13 -1.38
N LEU A 87 15.00 -20.05 -1.03
CA LEU A 87 14.44 -20.58 0.22
C LEU A 87 14.11 -22.09 0.15
N GLY A 88 14.29 -22.76 -0.99
CA GLY A 88 13.91 -24.16 -1.18
C GLY A 88 12.38 -24.40 -1.17
N ILE A 89 11.58 -23.35 -1.39
CA ILE A 89 10.11 -23.44 -1.39
C ILE A 89 9.63 -23.88 -2.76
N GLN A 90 8.98 -25.05 -2.81
CA GLN A 90 8.35 -25.57 -4.03
C GLN A 90 6.88 -25.15 -4.08
N HIS A 91 6.63 -23.99 -4.66
CA HIS A 91 5.27 -23.50 -4.88
C HIS A 91 5.12 -22.95 -6.30
N GLU A 92 4.47 -23.71 -7.15
CA GLU A 92 4.22 -23.33 -8.54
C GLU A 92 2.90 -22.55 -8.67
N LEU A 93 2.93 -21.50 -9.48
CA LEU A 93 1.70 -20.86 -9.96
C LEU A 93 1.13 -21.76 -11.07
N ARG A 94 0.10 -22.55 -10.73
CA ARG A 94 -0.53 -23.48 -11.69
C ARG A 94 -1.36 -22.73 -12.74
N LEU A 95 -0.69 -21.95 -13.58
CA LEU A 95 -1.31 -21.12 -14.63
C LEU A 95 -1.34 -21.84 -16.02
N SER A 96 -1.42 -23.16 -16.01
CA SER A 96 -1.31 -24.00 -17.21
C SER A 96 -2.50 -23.89 -18.20
N SER A 97 -3.62 -23.26 -17.83
CA SER A 97 -4.74 -23.05 -18.75
C SER A 97 -5.07 -21.55 -18.86
N MET A 98 -5.54 -21.16 -20.04
CA MET A 98 -5.94 -19.78 -20.33
C MET A 98 -6.98 -19.26 -19.31
N LEU A 99 -7.94 -20.11 -18.92
CA LEU A 99 -8.95 -19.75 -17.95
C LEU A 99 -8.35 -19.48 -16.56
N ARG A 100 -7.36 -20.28 -16.12
CA ARG A 100 -6.69 -20.05 -14.83
C ARG A 100 -5.85 -18.80 -14.88
N PHE A 101 -5.15 -18.56 -15.97
CA PHE A 101 -4.39 -17.33 -16.18
C PHE A 101 -5.31 -16.11 -16.12
N PHE A 102 -6.45 -16.14 -16.81
CA PHE A 102 -7.42 -15.05 -16.80
C PHE A 102 -7.98 -14.78 -15.39
N LYS A 103 -8.43 -15.85 -14.68
CA LYS A 103 -8.92 -15.72 -13.30
C LYS A 103 -7.85 -15.14 -12.36
N PHE A 104 -6.61 -15.58 -12.50
CA PHE A 104 -5.50 -15.06 -11.71
C PHE A 104 -5.23 -13.58 -12.03
N SER A 105 -5.23 -13.19 -13.30
CA SER A 105 -5.04 -11.79 -13.70
C SER A 105 -6.12 -10.88 -13.15
N VAL A 106 -7.39 -11.31 -13.20
CA VAL A 106 -8.51 -10.57 -12.60
C VAL A 106 -8.32 -10.46 -11.08
N ALA A 107 -7.93 -11.55 -10.41
CA ALA A 107 -7.67 -11.52 -8.97
C ALA A 107 -6.53 -10.58 -8.61
N VAL A 108 -5.45 -10.52 -9.41
CA VAL A 108 -4.34 -9.59 -9.23
C VAL A 108 -4.81 -8.14 -9.39
N ILE A 109 -5.60 -7.83 -10.42
CA ILE A 109 -6.16 -6.48 -10.62
C ILE A 109 -7.00 -6.06 -9.42
N LEU A 110 -7.94 -6.90 -8.99
CA LEU A 110 -8.79 -6.62 -7.84
C LEU A 110 -7.98 -6.46 -6.54
N ALA A 111 -6.94 -7.28 -6.36
CA ALA A 111 -6.04 -7.21 -5.21
C ALA A 111 -5.26 -5.89 -5.18
N ILE A 112 -4.73 -5.43 -6.33
CA ILE A 112 -4.05 -4.14 -6.43
C ILE A 112 -5.00 -3.00 -6.09
N LEU A 113 -6.20 -2.98 -6.70
CA LEU A 113 -7.19 -1.94 -6.45
C LEU A 113 -7.61 -1.90 -4.97
N LEU A 114 -7.83 -3.07 -4.35
CA LEU A 114 -8.15 -3.16 -2.92
C LEU A 114 -6.99 -2.63 -2.06
N GLY A 115 -5.76 -3.05 -2.34
CA GLY A 115 -4.57 -2.59 -1.62
C GLY A 115 -4.38 -1.07 -1.74
N THR A 116 -4.48 -0.52 -2.95
CA THR A 116 -4.38 0.93 -3.19
C THR A 116 -5.50 1.69 -2.47
N ALA A 117 -6.74 1.18 -2.54
CA ALA A 117 -7.87 1.81 -1.85
C ALA A 117 -7.67 1.84 -0.32
N THR A 118 -7.13 0.78 0.28
CA THR A 118 -6.82 0.76 1.72
C THR A 118 -5.71 1.74 2.09
N HIS A 119 -4.70 1.93 1.24
CA HIS A 119 -3.69 2.97 1.43
C HIS A 119 -4.32 4.37 1.44
N LEU A 120 -5.09 4.70 0.40
CA LEU A 120 -5.75 6.00 0.28
C LEU A 120 -6.71 6.28 1.44
N LEU A 121 -7.46 5.25 1.87
CA LEU A 121 -8.35 5.35 3.02
C LEU A 121 -7.56 5.66 4.30
N TRP A 122 -6.46 4.95 4.52
CA TRP A 122 -5.61 5.14 5.69
C TRP A 122 -4.98 6.52 5.72
N ASP A 123 -4.46 6.97 4.59
CA ASP A 123 -3.93 8.33 4.44
C ASP A 123 -5.02 9.38 4.71
N GLY A 124 -6.22 9.15 4.21
CA GLY A 124 -7.37 10.02 4.46
C GLY A 124 -7.78 10.13 5.92
N LEU A 125 -7.45 9.14 6.75
CA LEU A 125 -7.73 9.11 8.20
C LEU A 125 -6.55 9.61 9.05
N THR A 126 -5.33 9.64 8.49
CA THR A 126 -4.11 9.94 9.26
C THR A 126 -3.37 11.19 8.79
N HIS A 127 -3.84 11.86 7.76
CA HIS A 127 -3.23 13.10 7.25
C HIS A 127 -4.21 14.26 7.33
N ALA A 128 -3.69 15.46 7.67
CA ALA A 128 -4.45 16.71 7.71
C ALA A 128 -4.07 17.60 6.52
N ASP A 129 -4.25 17.08 5.30
CA ASP A 129 -3.98 17.78 4.04
C ASP A 129 -5.06 17.42 2.99
N PHE A 130 -4.76 17.57 1.69
CA PHE A 130 -5.70 17.27 0.60
C PHE A 130 -6.20 15.81 0.57
N ARG A 131 -5.55 14.88 1.27
CA ARG A 131 -5.93 13.47 1.39
C ARG A 131 -7.02 13.23 2.43
N THR A 132 -7.23 14.18 3.34
CA THR A 132 -8.15 14.02 4.47
C THR A 132 -9.57 13.77 3.99
N LEU A 133 -10.16 12.64 4.39
CA LEU A 133 -11.54 12.28 4.07
C LEU A 133 -12.51 12.90 5.06
N PHE A 134 -12.18 12.86 6.37
CA PHE A 134 -13.06 13.32 7.45
C PHE A 134 -12.23 14.00 8.55
N GLY A 135 -12.82 15.03 9.14
CA GLY A 135 -12.32 15.56 10.40
C GLY A 135 -10.99 16.32 10.31
N HIS A 136 -10.75 17.08 9.23
CA HIS A 136 -9.55 17.90 9.09
C HIS A 136 -9.26 18.74 10.35
N THR A 137 -10.28 19.39 10.91
CA THR A 137 -10.16 20.19 12.14
C THR A 137 -9.76 19.33 13.34
N PHE A 138 -10.35 18.12 13.46
CA PHE A 138 -10.03 17.16 14.53
C PHE A 138 -8.58 16.66 14.40
N LEU A 139 -8.17 16.27 13.21
CA LEU A 139 -6.82 15.76 12.93
C LEU A 139 -5.72 16.82 13.11
N SER A 140 -6.08 18.09 12.99
CA SER A 140 -5.16 19.23 13.17
C SER A 140 -5.04 19.69 14.63
N GLN A 141 -5.86 19.14 15.55
CA GLN A 141 -5.76 19.46 16.97
C GLN A 141 -4.39 19.08 17.53
N LYS A 142 -3.88 19.93 18.42
CA LYS A 142 -2.64 19.69 19.11
C LYS A 142 -2.88 18.89 20.38
N VAL A 143 -2.06 17.88 20.59
CA VAL A 143 -2.04 17.05 21.78
C VAL A 143 -0.68 17.21 22.44
N SER A 144 -0.65 17.62 23.71
CA SER A 144 0.58 17.75 24.48
C SER A 144 1.03 16.38 24.97
N LEU A 145 2.21 15.97 24.53
CA LEU A 145 2.85 14.70 24.93
C LEU A 145 4.28 15.00 25.38
N LEU A 146 4.62 14.58 26.60
CA LEU A 146 5.98 14.78 27.16
C LEU A 146 6.46 16.23 27.11
N GLY A 147 5.57 17.21 27.30
CA GLY A 147 5.92 18.63 27.27
C GLY A 147 6.05 19.28 25.90
N HIS A 148 5.71 18.54 24.84
CA HIS A 148 5.70 19.04 23.45
C HIS A 148 4.32 18.88 22.81
N ASP A 149 3.94 19.86 22.00
CA ASP A 149 2.68 19.86 21.27
C ASP A 149 2.83 19.20 19.90
N TYR A 150 2.11 18.10 19.69
CA TYR A 150 2.07 17.39 18.41
C TYR A 150 0.67 17.44 17.80
N PRO A 151 0.54 17.65 16.48
CA PRO A 151 -0.75 17.51 15.83
C PRO A 151 -1.21 16.05 15.87
N LEU A 152 -2.51 15.84 16.13
CA LEU A 152 -3.08 14.50 16.32
C LEU A 152 -2.81 13.56 15.13
N HIS A 153 -2.93 14.07 13.89
CA HIS A 153 -2.65 13.28 12.68
C HIS A 153 -1.23 12.68 12.70
N ARG A 154 -0.24 13.41 13.21
CA ARG A 154 1.14 12.93 13.28
C ARG A 154 1.31 11.82 14.32
N ILE A 155 0.62 11.93 15.44
CA ILE A 155 0.61 10.89 16.48
C ILE A 155 -0.03 9.61 15.92
N LEU A 156 -1.18 9.74 15.24
CA LEU A 156 -1.85 8.62 14.59
C LEU A 156 -0.97 7.98 13.52
N GLN A 157 -0.38 8.77 12.65
CA GLN A 157 0.48 8.28 11.58
C GLN A 157 1.70 7.49 12.10
N ILE A 158 2.44 8.07 13.05
CA ILE A 158 3.63 7.42 13.62
C ILE A 158 3.22 6.21 14.47
N GLY A 159 2.21 6.36 15.32
CA GLY A 159 1.75 5.30 16.22
C GLY A 159 1.26 4.08 15.47
N THR A 160 0.41 4.27 14.46
CA THR A 160 -0.11 3.16 13.67
C THR A 160 0.96 2.52 12.79
N SER A 161 1.88 3.30 12.24
CA SER A 161 3.02 2.75 11.48
C SER A 161 3.95 1.94 12.37
N ALA A 162 4.24 2.41 13.58
CA ALA A 162 5.07 1.68 14.54
C ALA A 162 4.41 0.38 15.02
N LEU A 163 3.09 0.38 15.23
CA LEU A 163 2.33 -0.82 15.59
C LEU A 163 2.25 -1.85 14.46
N ALA A 164 2.29 -1.41 13.22
CA ALA A 164 2.21 -2.27 12.05
C ALA A 164 3.53 -2.97 11.69
N LEU A 165 4.68 -2.43 12.10
CA LEU A 165 6.00 -2.98 11.74
C LEU A 165 6.31 -4.38 12.32
N PRO A 166 5.89 -4.74 13.55
CA PRO A 166 6.17 -6.07 14.11
C PRO A 166 5.20 -7.16 13.66
N LEU A 167 4.15 -6.83 12.90
CA LEU A 167 3.14 -7.78 12.42
C LEU A 167 3.48 -8.30 11.01
#